data_474c81e6def673574dab685c27ed6cf2
#
_entry.id   474c81e6def673574dab685c27ed6cf2
#
_cell.length_a   1.000
_cell.length_b   1.000
_cell.length_c   1.000
_cell.angle_alpha   90.00
_cell.angle_beta   90.00
_cell.angle_gamma   90.00
#
_symmetry.space_group_name_H-M   'P 1'
#
loop_
_entity.id
_entity.type
_entity.pdbx_description
1 polymer ?
#
loop_
_entity_poly.entity_id
_entity_poly.type
_entity_poly.pdbx_seq_one_letter_code
_entity_poly.pdbx_strand_id
1 'polypeptide(L)'
;MVFVLCIVCALLLGCTFKDYKELLKDSGHGVCFSSKYGKAPFLMNVGIFGLMIVAYFNLAGAIDGRNVWTGMTFGIVFCMLATCNSGSHPGNVWPIMAGYMVTSFLFGGIFKLLGGESYGLTIGSQSILIGLCYANGLSPVVGKYGAFWGMLLAAAHYLLVTAVPDMHGGFCLYNGGFTAALICLLFVPQLERFCKTKEEKKAMKA
;
A
#
# COMPACT_ATOMS: atom_id res chain seq x y z
N MET A 1 -1.21 16.61 12.43
CA MET A 1 -1.65 17.99 12.14
C MET A 1 -1.70 18.29 10.63
N VAL A 2 -0.63 18.07 9.85
CA VAL A 2 -0.58 18.37 8.39
C VAL A 2 -1.70 17.71 7.60
N PHE A 3 -2.00 16.44 7.80
CA PHE A 3 -3.03 15.70 7.06
C PHE A 3 -4.45 16.18 7.37
N VAL A 4 -4.71 16.57 8.62
CA VAL A 4 -5.99 17.22 9.01
C VAL A 4 -6.12 18.57 8.31
N LEU A 5 -5.03 19.34 8.22
CA LEU A 5 -5.02 20.60 7.49
C LEU A 5 -5.33 20.40 6.00
N CYS A 6 -4.76 19.35 5.37
CA CYS A 6 -5.09 19.00 3.98
C CYS A 6 -6.59 18.74 3.80
N ILE A 7 -7.23 18.01 4.72
CA ILE A 7 -8.68 17.76 4.69
C ILE A 7 -9.46 19.06 4.83
N VAL A 8 -9.10 19.90 5.80
CA VAL A 8 -9.77 21.21 6.00
C VAL A 8 -9.62 22.09 4.77
N CYS A 9 -8.41 22.19 4.20
CA CYS A 9 -8.19 22.95 2.97
C CYS A 9 -9.01 22.39 1.80
N ALA A 10 -9.11 21.06 1.66
CA ALA A 10 -9.94 20.44 0.63
C ALA A 10 -11.41 20.83 0.75
N LEU A 11 -11.94 20.82 1.99
CA LEU A 11 -13.32 21.25 2.27
C LEU A 11 -13.52 22.73 1.96
N LEU A 12 -12.58 23.60 2.34
CA LEU A 12 -12.61 25.03 2.02
C LEU A 12 -12.55 25.30 0.51
N LEU A 13 -11.88 24.43 -0.25
CA LEU A 13 -11.84 24.47 -1.72
C LEU A 13 -13.11 23.88 -2.36
N GLY A 14 -14.13 23.53 -1.59
CA GLY A 14 -15.41 23.05 -2.07
C GLY A 14 -15.47 21.55 -2.39
N CYS A 15 -14.53 20.74 -1.88
CA CYS A 15 -14.61 19.28 -2.04
C CYS A 15 -15.83 18.73 -1.33
N THR A 16 -16.70 18.03 -2.08
CA THR A 16 -17.84 17.32 -1.48
C THR A 16 -17.47 15.87 -1.21
N PHE A 17 -18.21 15.21 -0.32
CA PHE A 17 -18.05 13.77 -0.08
C PHE A 17 -18.33 12.94 -1.35
N LYS A 18 -19.21 13.43 -2.22
CA LYS A 18 -19.51 12.78 -3.50
C LYS A 18 -18.31 12.79 -4.42
N ASP A 19 -17.61 13.93 -4.56
CA ASP A 19 -16.42 14.07 -5.40
C ASP A 19 -15.30 13.13 -4.93
N TYR A 20 -15.08 13.08 -3.62
CA TYR A 20 -14.09 12.16 -3.06
C TYR A 20 -14.48 10.69 -3.25
N LYS A 21 -15.76 10.35 -3.12
CA LYS A 21 -16.25 8.99 -3.37
C LYS A 21 -16.06 8.56 -4.83
N GLU A 22 -16.17 9.48 -5.79
CA GLU A 22 -15.85 9.17 -7.19
C GLU A 22 -14.35 8.86 -7.37
N LEU A 23 -13.46 9.64 -6.74
CA LEU A 23 -12.03 9.35 -6.74
C LEU A 23 -11.74 7.96 -6.16
N LEU A 24 -12.38 7.56 -5.05
CA LEU A 24 -12.19 6.25 -4.42
C LEU A 24 -12.66 5.05 -5.27
N LYS A 25 -13.45 5.28 -6.31
CA LYS A 25 -13.88 4.23 -7.24
C LYS A 25 -12.86 3.96 -8.35
N ASP A 26 -11.92 4.89 -8.55
CA ASP A 26 -10.90 4.74 -9.59
C ASP A 26 -10.00 3.53 -9.32
N SER A 27 -9.59 2.86 -10.36
CA SER A 27 -8.63 1.76 -10.24
C SER A 27 -7.22 2.24 -9.88
N GLY A 28 -6.91 3.51 -10.16
CA GLY A 28 -5.58 4.09 -9.99
C GLY A 28 -4.59 3.72 -11.09
N HIS A 29 -5.05 3.10 -12.18
CA HIS A 29 -4.17 2.69 -13.27
C HIS A 29 -4.03 3.80 -14.32
N GLY A 30 -2.79 4.27 -14.54
CA GLY A 30 -2.48 5.25 -15.58
C GLY A 30 -3.18 6.60 -15.41
N VAL A 31 -3.47 7.01 -14.17
CA VAL A 31 -4.25 8.21 -13.86
C VAL A 31 -3.42 9.24 -13.10
N CYS A 32 -3.71 10.51 -13.36
CA CYS A 32 -3.24 11.65 -12.56
C CYS A 32 -4.45 12.26 -11.84
N PHE A 33 -4.54 12.06 -10.51
CA PHE A 33 -5.73 12.45 -9.75
C PHE A 33 -5.95 13.96 -9.70
N SER A 34 -4.89 14.75 -9.59
CA SER A 34 -5.00 16.21 -9.60
C SER A 34 -5.54 16.76 -10.92
N SER A 35 -5.24 16.11 -12.04
CA SER A 35 -5.74 16.48 -13.36
C SER A 35 -7.15 15.96 -13.61
N LYS A 36 -7.46 14.73 -13.17
CA LYS A 36 -8.75 14.08 -13.43
C LYS A 36 -9.87 14.57 -12.52
N TYR A 37 -9.59 14.72 -11.23
CA TYR A 37 -10.59 15.04 -10.22
C TYR A 37 -10.48 16.48 -9.68
N GLY A 38 -9.41 17.19 -10.05
CA GLY A 38 -9.12 18.52 -9.55
C GLY A 38 -8.36 18.54 -8.21
N LYS A 39 -7.96 19.74 -7.80
CA LYS A 39 -7.10 19.95 -6.63
C LYS A 39 -7.78 19.61 -5.30
N ALA A 40 -9.08 19.87 -5.17
CA ALA A 40 -9.77 19.69 -3.89
C ALA A 40 -9.98 18.21 -3.52
N PRO A 41 -10.52 17.30 -4.38
CA PRO A 41 -10.56 15.88 -4.09
C PRO A 41 -9.18 15.24 -3.95
N PHE A 42 -8.19 15.69 -4.73
CA PHE A 42 -6.81 15.26 -4.58
C PHE A 42 -6.24 15.58 -3.20
N LEU A 43 -6.43 16.80 -2.71
CA LEU A 43 -5.96 17.23 -1.39
C LEU A 43 -6.67 16.46 -0.27
N MET A 44 -7.98 16.18 -0.44
CA MET A 44 -8.74 15.30 0.45
C MET A 44 -8.10 13.91 0.51
N ASN A 45 -7.74 13.36 -0.64
CA ASN A 45 -7.06 12.06 -0.73
C ASN A 45 -5.72 12.06 0.01
N VAL A 46 -4.90 13.07 -0.18
CA VAL A 46 -3.61 13.23 0.54
C VAL A 46 -3.83 13.23 2.06
N GLY A 47 -4.83 13.97 2.53
CA GLY A 47 -5.15 14.05 3.95
C GLY A 47 -5.61 12.72 4.54
N ILE A 48 -6.62 12.08 3.93
CA ILE A 48 -7.18 10.82 4.44
C ILE A 48 -6.19 9.66 4.30
N PHE A 49 -5.49 9.58 3.17
CA PHE A 49 -4.46 8.55 2.97
C PHE A 49 -3.30 8.73 3.94
N GLY A 50 -2.84 9.96 4.17
CA GLY A 50 -1.81 10.26 5.16
C GLY A 50 -2.21 9.85 6.58
N LEU A 51 -3.46 10.11 6.99
CA LEU A 51 -3.97 9.63 8.28
C LEU A 51 -4.02 8.10 8.36
N MET A 52 -4.40 7.42 7.28
CA MET A 52 -4.40 5.96 7.20
C MET A 52 -2.98 5.39 7.38
N ILE A 53 -1.97 5.98 6.75
CA ILE A 53 -0.56 5.55 6.90
C ILE A 53 -0.10 5.75 8.35
N VAL A 54 -0.38 6.90 8.94
CA VAL A 54 -0.03 7.20 10.34
C VAL A 54 -0.71 6.22 11.30
N ALA A 55 -2.00 5.95 11.09
CA ALA A 55 -2.73 4.98 11.91
C ALA A 55 -2.13 3.57 11.80
N TYR A 56 -1.79 3.13 10.59
CA TYR A 56 -1.13 1.85 10.37
C TYR A 56 0.24 1.75 11.07
N PHE A 57 1.06 2.80 10.99
CA PHE A 57 2.39 2.81 11.63
C PHE A 57 2.28 2.79 13.16
N ASN A 58 1.34 3.55 13.73
CA ASN A 58 1.08 3.49 15.16
C ASN A 58 0.59 2.11 15.59
N LEU A 59 -0.29 1.48 14.81
CA LEU A 59 -0.77 0.12 15.06
C LEU A 59 0.39 -0.88 15.00
N ALA A 60 1.24 -0.81 13.97
CA ALA A 60 2.41 -1.67 13.81
C ALA A 60 3.38 -1.52 14.99
N GLY A 61 3.63 -0.28 15.43
CA GLY A 61 4.45 -0.01 16.60
C GLY A 61 3.86 -0.54 17.90
N ALA A 62 2.54 -0.40 18.09
CA ALA A 62 1.85 -0.92 19.26
C ALA A 62 1.88 -2.46 19.33
N ILE A 63 1.72 -3.14 18.18
CA ILE A 63 1.80 -4.60 18.06
C ILE A 63 3.20 -5.09 18.43
N ASP A 64 4.24 -4.44 17.93
CA ASP A 64 5.63 -4.83 18.18
C ASP A 64 6.19 -4.31 19.51
N GLY A 65 5.43 -3.49 20.25
CA GLY A 65 5.88 -2.87 21.50
C GLY A 65 7.07 -1.91 21.31
N ARG A 66 7.19 -1.28 20.14
CA ARG A 66 8.30 -0.37 19.81
C ARG A 66 7.85 0.95 19.22
N ASN A 67 8.68 1.97 19.39
CA ASN A 67 8.48 3.21 18.65
C ASN A 67 8.98 3.03 17.20
N VAL A 68 8.06 3.16 16.24
CA VAL A 68 8.37 3.08 14.80
C VAL A 68 8.76 4.42 14.19
N TRP A 69 8.56 5.52 14.92
CA TRP A 69 8.78 6.87 14.39
C TRP A 69 10.26 7.25 14.47
N THR A 70 10.89 7.25 13.31
CA THR A 70 12.27 7.66 13.07
C THR A 70 12.33 8.60 11.87
N GLY A 71 13.46 9.23 11.60
CA GLY A 71 13.62 10.04 10.38
C GLY A 71 13.31 9.25 9.10
N MET A 72 13.64 7.96 9.09
CA MET A 72 13.34 7.08 7.95
C MET A 72 11.83 6.87 7.77
N THR A 73 11.08 6.61 8.84
CA THR A 73 9.64 6.39 8.75
C THR A 73 8.87 7.64 8.32
N PHE A 74 9.33 8.82 8.70
CA PHE A 74 8.80 10.06 8.11
C PHE A 74 9.04 10.12 6.59
N GLY A 75 10.24 9.76 6.14
CA GLY A 75 10.55 9.66 4.70
C GLY A 75 9.64 8.66 3.98
N ILE A 76 9.35 7.50 4.59
CA ILE A 76 8.43 6.49 4.05
C ILE A 76 7.02 7.07 3.89
N VAL A 77 6.51 7.80 4.88
CA VAL A 77 5.19 8.45 4.80
C VAL A 77 5.12 9.37 3.59
N PHE A 78 6.10 10.24 3.39
CA PHE A 78 6.14 11.14 2.24
C PHE A 78 6.30 10.40 0.91
N CYS A 79 7.08 9.33 0.88
CA CYS A 79 7.24 8.49 -0.30
C CYS A 79 5.92 7.82 -0.71
N MET A 80 5.18 7.28 0.26
CA MET A 80 3.85 6.72 -0.01
C MET A 80 2.86 7.79 -0.47
N LEU A 81 2.90 8.99 0.12
CA LEU A 81 2.04 10.10 -0.30
C LEU A 81 2.33 10.60 -1.71
N ALA A 82 3.58 10.50 -2.19
CA ALA A 82 3.93 10.86 -3.56
C ALA A 82 3.13 10.06 -4.60
N THR A 83 2.71 8.84 -4.27
CA THR A 83 1.88 8.00 -5.15
C THR A 83 0.41 8.42 -5.21
N CYS A 84 -0.05 9.31 -4.33
CA CYS A 84 -1.44 9.80 -4.32
C CYS A 84 -1.86 10.39 -5.67
N ASN A 85 -0.96 11.09 -6.34
CA ASN A 85 -1.27 11.67 -7.65
C ASN A 85 -1.26 10.64 -8.78
N SER A 86 -0.54 9.54 -8.59
CA SER A 86 -0.43 8.44 -9.55
C SER A 86 -1.45 7.33 -9.32
N GLY A 87 -2.51 7.60 -8.55
CA GLY A 87 -3.66 6.72 -8.43
C GLY A 87 -3.78 5.96 -7.09
N SER A 88 -2.88 6.17 -6.13
CA SER A 88 -3.02 5.55 -4.81
C SER A 88 -4.03 6.31 -3.94
N HIS A 89 -4.93 5.56 -3.32
CA HIS A 89 -5.93 6.06 -2.38
C HIS A 89 -6.27 4.99 -1.33
N PRO A 90 -6.89 5.34 -0.20
CA PRO A 90 -7.22 4.37 0.84
C PRO A 90 -7.91 3.10 0.34
N GLY A 91 -8.81 3.20 -0.64
CA GLY A 91 -9.59 2.08 -1.15
C GLY A 91 -8.79 1.03 -1.93
N ASN A 92 -7.64 1.39 -2.52
CA ASN A 92 -6.78 0.43 -3.25
C ASN A 92 -5.46 0.10 -2.51
N VAL A 93 -5.13 0.81 -1.43
CA VAL A 93 -3.92 0.54 -0.64
C VAL A 93 -4.20 -0.27 0.62
N TRP A 94 -5.38 -0.13 1.26
CA TRP A 94 -5.68 -0.87 2.49
C TRP A 94 -5.51 -2.41 2.34
N PRO A 95 -5.82 -3.05 1.17
CA PRO A 95 -5.62 -4.49 1.06
C PRO A 95 -4.14 -4.88 1.07
N ILE A 96 -3.27 -4.00 0.54
CA ILE A 96 -1.82 -4.21 0.56
C ILE A 96 -1.32 -4.14 2.01
N MET A 97 -1.75 -3.13 2.77
CA MET A 97 -1.43 -2.99 4.19
C MET A 97 -1.92 -4.19 5.01
N ALA A 98 -3.16 -4.65 4.76
CA ALA A 98 -3.72 -5.82 5.40
C ALA A 98 -2.94 -7.10 5.03
N GLY A 99 -2.55 -7.26 3.77
CA GLY A 99 -1.73 -8.38 3.30
C GLY A 99 -0.38 -8.43 4.02
N TYR A 100 0.29 -7.29 4.17
CA TYR A 100 1.53 -7.18 4.94
C TYR A 100 1.34 -7.57 6.41
N MET A 101 0.28 -7.08 7.05
CA MET A 101 -0.02 -7.38 8.44
C MET A 101 -0.29 -8.89 8.64
N VAL A 102 -1.18 -9.47 7.83
CA VAL A 102 -1.51 -10.90 7.89
C VAL A 102 -0.27 -11.76 7.66
N THR A 103 0.55 -11.42 6.65
CA THR A 103 1.77 -12.17 6.33
C THR A 103 2.77 -12.10 7.48
N SER A 104 2.98 -10.91 8.07
CA SER A 104 3.86 -10.74 9.22
C SER A 104 3.42 -11.60 10.42
N PHE A 105 2.11 -11.66 10.71
CA PHE A 105 1.58 -12.51 11.77
C PHE A 105 1.75 -14.01 11.48
N LEU A 106 1.46 -14.43 10.25
CA LEU A 106 1.59 -15.83 9.84
C LEU A 106 3.05 -16.27 9.91
N PHE A 107 3.96 -15.49 9.36
CA PHE A 107 5.39 -15.82 9.38
C PHE A 107 5.97 -15.73 10.79
N GLY A 108 5.70 -14.68 11.53
CA GLY A 108 6.14 -14.54 12.92
C GLY A 108 5.60 -15.66 13.81
N GLY A 109 4.33 -16.05 13.63
CA GLY A 109 3.69 -17.17 14.35
C GLY A 109 4.27 -18.53 13.96
N ILE A 110 4.42 -18.80 12.66
CA ILE A 110 4.98 -20.06 12.16
C ILE A 110 6.42 -20.23 12.61
N PHE A 111 7.27 -19.21 12.46
CA PHE A 111 8.66 -19.26 12.92
C PHE A 111 8.78 -19.52 14.42
N LYS A 112 7.92 -18.90 15.22
CA LYS A 112 7.88 -19.11 16.66
C LYS A 112 7.44 -20.52 17.03
N LEU A 113 6.47 -21.11 16.31
CA LEU A 113 6.03 -22.49 16.49
C LEU A 113 7.12 -23.51 16.10
N LEU A 114 7.95 -23.20 15.14
CA LEU A 114 9.08 -24.04 14.69
C LEU A 114 10.33 -23.83 15.55
N GLY A 115 10.27 -23.07 16.65
CA GLY A 115 11.39 -22.82 17.55
C GLY A 115 12.46 -21.87 16.98
N GLY A 116 12.14 -21.16 15.91
CA GLY A 116 13.01 -20.14 15.30
C GLY A 116 12.85 -18.77 15.95
N GLU A 117 13.91 -17.97 15.96
CA GLU A 117 13.80 -16.56 16.28
C GLU A 117 13.12 -15.82 15.12
N SER A 118 12.20 -14.90 15.44
CA SER A 118 11.62 -13.99 14.42
C SER A 118 12.69 -13.00 13.98
N TYR A 119 13.43 -13.33 12.94
CA TYR A 119 14.53 -12.52 12.36
C TYR A 119 14.13 -11.08 11.98
N GLY A 120 13.74 -10.24 12.95
CA GLY A 120 13.45 -8.82 12.73
C GLY A 120 12.36 -8.53 11.68
N LEU A 121 11.61 -9.54 11.24
CA LEU A 121 10.55 -9.48 10.23
C LEU A 121 9.18 -9.16 10.85
N THR A 122 9.17 -8.36 11.91
CA THR A 122 7.93 -7.93 12.56
C THR A 122 7.35 -6.73 11.82
N ILE A 123 6.04 -6.58 11.92
CA ILE A 123 5.28 -5.56 11.16
C ILE A 123 5.79 -4.12 11.38
N GLY A 124 6.32 -3.81 12.56
CA GLY A 124 6.89 -2.50 12.92
C GLY A 124 8.39 -2.38 12.62
N SER A 125 9.04 -3.40 12.04
CA SER A 125 10.45 -3.26 11.64
C SER A 125 10.59 -2.29 10.47
N GLN A 126 11.67 -1.50 10.46
CA GLN A 126 11.88 -0.50 9.41
C GLN A 126 11.97 -1.13 8.02
N SER A 127 12.59 -2.29 7.88
CA SER A 127 12.70 -3.02 6.61
C SER A 127 11.33 -3.39 6.06
N ILE A 128 10.40 -3.85 6.91
CA ILE A 128 9.03 -4.18 6.50
C ILE A 128 8.22 -2.93 6.15
N LEU A 129 8.37 -1.84 6.91
CA LEU A 129 7.71 -0.58 6.57
C LEU A 129 8.23 0.03 5.26
N ILE A 130 9.53 -0.09 4.98
CA ILE A 130 10.11 0.27 3.67
C ILE A 130 9.55 -0.63 2.57
N GLY A 131 9.49 -1.94 2.79
CA GLY A 131 8.89 -2.88 1.86
C GLY A 131 7.45 -2.50 1.52
N LEU A 132 6.64 -2.19 2.54
CA LEU A 132 5.26 -1.74 2.36
C LEU A 132 5.16 -0.46 1.51
N CYS A 133 6.09 0.49 1.70
CA CYS A 133 6.14 1.71 0.89
C CYS A 133 6.20 1.39 -0.61
N TYR A 134 7.06 0.46 -0.99
CA TYR A 134 7.20 0.05 -2.39
C TYR A 134 6.07 -0.87 -2.86
N ALA A 135 5.52 -1.71 -1.97
CA ALA A 135 4.33 -2.52 -2.25
C ALA A 135 3.11 -1.67 -2.62
N ASN A 136 3.08 -0.40 -2.19
CA ASN A 136 2.06 0.56 -2.60
C ASN A 136 1.97 0.71 -4.14
N GLY A 137 3.04 0.42 -4.87
CA GLY A 137 3.04 0.34 -6.33
C GLY A 137 2.09 -0.73 -6.91
N LEU A 138 1.62 -1.68 -6.09
CA LEU A 138 0.62 -2.69 -6.47
C LEU A 138 -0.83 -2.16 -6.40
N SER A 139 -1.04 -0.93 -5.94
CA SER A 139 -2.38 -0.34 -5.77
C SER A 139 -3.25 -0.35 -7.04
N PRO A 140 -2.74 -0.17 -8.28
CA PRO A 140 -3.57 -0.29 -9.49
C PRO A 140 -4.08 -1.72 -9.72
N VAL A 141 -3.32 -2.74 -9.33
CA VAL A 141 -3.76 -4.13 -9.43
C VAL A 141 -4.93 -4.39 -8.48
N VAL A 142 -4.85 -3.86 -7.24
CA VAL A 142 -5.97 -3.89 -6.29
C VAL A 142 -7.20 -3.18 -6.86
N GLY A 143 -6.99 -2.01 -7.46
CA GLY A 143 -8.06 -1.24 -8.09
C GLY A 143 -8.76 -2.02 -9.20
N LYS A 144 -8.00 -2.70 -10.06
CA LYS A 144 -8.50 -3.46 -11.22
C LYS A 144 -9.10 -4.81 -10.85
N TYR A 145 -8.44 -5.61 -9.98
CA TYR A 145 -8.83 -7.01 -9.71
C TYR A 145 -9.46 -7.24 -8.32
N GLY A 146 -9.28 -6.33 -7.39
CA GLY A 146 -9.92 -6.37 -6.06
C GLY A 146 -8.98 -6.68 -4.91
N ALA A 147 -9.55 -6.60 -3.69
CA ALA A 147 -8.80 -6.70 -2.45
C ALA A 147 -8.10 -8.06 -2.27
N PHE A 148 -8.75 -9.16 -2.65
CA PHE A 148 -8.17 -10.50 -2.53
C PHE A 148 -6.82 -10.62 -3.25
N TRP A 149 -6.77 -10.21 -4.52
CA TRP A 149 -5.53 -10.21 -5.30
C TRP A 149 -4.49 -9.24 -4.74
N GLY A 150 -4.95 -8.08 -4.24
CA GLY A 150 -4.08 -7.13 -3.56
C GLY A 150 -3.40 -7.73 -2.34
N MET A 151 -4.14 -8.40 -1.48
CA MET A 151 -3.58 -9.07 -0.28
C MET A 151 -2.61 -10.20 -0.66
N LEU A 152 -2.96 -11.02 -1.65
CA LEU A 152 -2.13 -12.12 -2.12
C LEU A 152 -0.79 -11.61 -2.70
N LEU A 153 -0.85 -10.59 -3.56
CA LEU A 153 0.37 -10.01 -4.14
C LEU A 153 1.19 -9.24 -3.12
N ALA A 154 0.55 -8.62 -2.13
CA ALA A 154 1.24 -7.99 -1.01
C ALA A 154 1.98 -9.03 -0.15
N ALA A 155 1.37 -10.20 0.09
CA ALA A 155 2.03 -11.33 0.76
C ALA A 155 3.24 -11.83 -0.03
N ALA A 156 3.09 -12.02 -1.35
CA ALA A 156 4.20 -12.39 -2.22
C ALA A 156 5.32 -11.34 -2.21
N HIS A 157 4.96 -10.06 -2.22
CA HIS A 157 5.91 -8.96 -2.12
C HIS A 157 6.65 -8.95 -0.78
N TYR A 158 5.94 -9.18 0.32
CA TYR A 158 6.53 -9.29 1.65
C TYR A 158 7.62 -10.36 1.68
N LEU A 159 7.32 -11.55 1.15
CA LEU A 159 8.27 -12.67 1.10
C LEU A 159 9.48 -12.37 0.23
N LEU A 160 9.27 -11.80 -0.94
CA LEU A 160 10.36 -11.48 -1.86
C LEU A 160 11.23 -10.35 -1.32
N VAL A 161 10.65 -9.28 -0.78
CA VAL A 161 11.43 -8.14 -0.28
C VAL A 161 12.29 -8.49 0.92
N THR A 162 11.91 -9.50 1.68
CA THR A 162 12.71 -10.01 2.82
C THR A 162 13.83 -10.95 2.38
N ALA A 163 13.68 -11.66 1.25
CA ALA A 163 14.68 -12.58 0.72
C ALA A 163 15.72 -11.92 -0.22
N VAL A 164 15.33 -10.87 -0.94
CA VAL A 164 16.19 -10.23 -1.96
C VAL A 164 17.47 -9.61 -1.40
N PRO A 165 17.54 -9.02 -0.18
CA PRO A 165 18.79 -8.51 0.37
C PRO A 165 19.90 -9.56 0.45
N ASP A 166 19.57 -10.81 0.79
CA ASP A 166 20.54 -11.90 0.87
C ASP A 166 21.11 -12.24 -0.51
N MET A 167 20.28 -12.18 -1.55
CA MET A 167 20.69 -12.40 -2.94
C MET A 167 21.63 -11.31 -3.46
N HIS A 168 21.54 -10.09 -2.91
CA HIS A 168 22.36 -8.95 -3.32
C HIS A 168 23.53 -8.66 -2.35
N GLY A 169 23.96 -9.65 -1.57
CA GLY A 169 25.07 -9.49 -0.63
C GLY A 169 24.81 -8.48 0.50
N GLY A 170 23.54 -8.30 0.89
CA GLY A 170 23.11 -7.36 1.94
C GLY A 170 22.87 -5.93 1.47
N PHE A 171 23.07 -5.62 0.19
CA PHE A 171 22.75 -4.30 -0.36
C PHE A 171 21.23 -4.11 -0.48
N CYS A 172 20.68 -3.15 0.25
CA CYS A 172 19.24 -2.88 0.29
C CYS A 172 18.76 -1.81 -0.71
N LEU A 173 19.57 -1.49 -1.71
CA LEU A 173 19.22 -0.50 -2.72
C LEU A 173 18.17 -1.06 -3.69
N TYR A 174 17.03 -0.39 -3.80
CA TYR A 174 15.94 -0.68 -4.75
C TYR A 174 15.20 -2.03 -4.60
N ASN A 175 15.47 -2.81 -3.58
CA ASN A 175 14.87 -4.14 -3.39
C ASN A 175 13.33 -4.10 -3.44
N GLY A 176 12.70 -3.14 -2.75
CA GLY A 176 11.24 -3.03 -2.71
C GLY A 176 10.61 -2.69 -4.07
N GLY A 177 11.19 -1.74 -4.81
CA GLY A 177 10.72 -1.37 -6.14
C GLY A 177 10.93 -2.48 -7.17
N PHE A 178 12.09 -3.14 -7.11
CA PHE A 178 12.41 -4.29 -7.96
C PHE A 178 11.44 -5.46 -7.71
N THR A 179 11.17 -5.80 -6.46
CA THR A 179 10.24 -6.89 -6.11
C THR A 179 8.81 -6.57 -6.52
N ALA A 180 8.36 -5.31 -6.38
CA ALA A 180 7.04 -4.90 -6.85
C ALA A 180 6.94 -5.00 -8.38
N ALA A 181 7.97 -4.57 -9.11
CA ALA A 181 8.03 -4.70 -10.57
C ALA A 181 8.04 -6.19 -11.01
N LEU A 182 8.84 -7.03 -10.34
CA LEU A 182 8.91 -8.46 -10.62
C LEU A 182 7.54 -9.13 -10.42
N ILE A 183 6.84 -8.82 -9.34
CA ILE A 183 5.49 -9.31 -9.09
C ILE A 183 4.53 -8.86 -10.20
N CYS A 184 4.57 -7.61 -10.60
CA CYS A 184 3.74 -7.13 -11.70
C CYS A 184 4.03 -7.88 -13.00
N LEU A 185 5.32 -8.08 -13.34
CA LEU A 185 5.72 -8.81 -14.55
C LEU A 185 5.25 -10.26 -14.55
N LEU A 186 5.30 -10.92 -13.41
CA LEU A 186 4.90 -12.33 -13.29
C LEU A 186 3.40 -12.52 -13.20
N PHE A 187 2.71 -11.70 -12.40
CA PHE A 187 1.30 -11.95 -12.06
C PHE A 187 0.29 -11.15 -12.89
N VAL A 188 0.62 -9.94 -13.36
CA VAL A 188 -0.36 -9.14 -14.11
C VAL A 188 -0.79 -9.83 -15.42
N PRO A 189 0.11 -10.41 -16.25
CA PRO A 189 -0.31 -11.15 -17.44
C PRO A 189 -1.20 -12.35 -17.11
N GLN A 190 -0.95 -13.02 -15.99
CA GLN A 190 -1.79 -14.14 -15.53
C GLN A 190 -3.17 -13.66 -15.11
N LEU A 191 -3.23 -12.55 -14.38
CA LEU A 191 -4.50 -11.94 -13.98
C LEU A 191 -5.31 -11.48 -15.21
N GLU A 192 -4.66 -10.90 -16.20
CA GLU A 192 -5.31 -10.48 -17.44
C GLU A 192 -5.89 -11.66 -18.23
N ARG A 193 -5.20 -12.79 -18.21
CA ARG A 193 -5.63 -13.99 -18.93
C ARG A 193 -6.75 -14.77 -18.21
N PHE A 194 -6.68 -14.86 -16.89
CA PHE A 194 -7.52 -15.79 -16.13
C PHE A 194 -8.56 -15.12 -15.22
N CYS A 195 -8.42 -13.80 -14.96
CA CYS A 195 -9.26 -13.11 -14.00
C CYS A 195 -10.05 -11.97 -14.64
N LYS A 196 -11.34 -11.91 -14.34
CA LYS A 196 -12.18 -10.77 -14.74
C LYS A 196 -11.90 -9.57 -13.84
N THR A 197 -11.85 -8.39 -14.44
CA THR A 197 -11.72 -7.12 -13.73
C THR A 197 -13.00 -6.81 -12.92
N LYS A 198 -12.92 -5.86 -12.00
CA LYS A 198 -14.10 -5.38 -11.26
C LYS A 198 -15.19 -4.81 -12.19
N GLU A 199 -14.77 -4.16 -13.26
CA GLU A 199 -15.69 -3.55 -14.24
C GLU A 199 -16.42 -4.63 -15.04
N GLU A 200 -15.71 -5.64 -15.54
CA GLU A 200 -16.31 -6.79 -16.23
C GLU A 200 -17.26 -7.57 -15.33
N LYS A 201 -16.90 -7.76 -14.05
CA LYS A 201 -17.79 -8.39 -13.07
C LYS A 201 -19.04 -7.58 -12.79
N LYS A 202 -18.97 -6.24 -12.83
CA LYS A 202 -20.16 -5.38 -12.68
C LYS A 202 -21.04 -5.42 -13.92
N ALA A 203 -20.44 -5.37 -15.12
CA ALA A 203 -21.19 -5.44 -16.38
C ALA A 203 -21.95 -6.76 -16.54
N MET A 204 -21.43 -7.86 -15.98
CA MET A 204 -22.12 -9.17 -16.01
C MET A 204 -23.29 -9.29 -15.02
N LYS A 205 -23.39 -8.38 -14.05
CA LYS A 205 -24.46 -8.38 -13.02
C LYS A 205 -25.57 -7.38 -13.31
N ALA A 206 -25.34 -6.47 -14.27
CA ALA A 206 -26.31 -5.49 -14.74
C ALA A 206 -27.12 -6.03 -15.90
#